data_b0233a1dc23f1bd35f5c7de6c4ac3084
#
_entry.id   b0233a1dc23f1bd35f5c7de6c4ac3084
#
_cell.length_a   1.000
_cell.length_b   1.000
_cell.length_c   1.000
_cell.angle_alpha   90.00
_cell.angle_beta   90.00
_cell.angle_gamma   90.00
#
_symmetry.space_group_name_H-M   'P 1'
#
loop_
_entity.id
_entity.type
_entity.pdbx_description
1 polymer ?
#
loop_
_entity_poly.entity_id
_entity_poly.type
_entity_poly.pdbx_seq_one_letter_code
_entity_poly.pdbx_strand_id
1 'polypeptide(L)'
;MRRYAAYDPPEYVSWNPDAGLIQEFADKMGACPEREREIRALSSIGHLDLYRGLLRSRLIDIVLARWVKQGVIAKAWLGTGEEAVTIGAVHALDRRGADGDFVGPMIRNSNGANHEMGVPVVGLLRSYLATEDSPLGGRDVHVGDIRCGVCPPISMVAALATVMNGFALAFRVRKEPRVALTWVGDGATKNGEAHEAFSFAAA
;
A
#
# COMPACT_ATOMS: atom_id res chain seq x y z
N MET A 1 17.71 -13.82 -6.66
CA MET A 1 16.91 -12.63 -7.03
C MET A 1 17.86 -11.43 -7.10
N ARG A 2 18.07 -10.83 -8.28
CA ARG A 2 18.83 -9.59 -8.39
C ARG A 2 18.01 -8.45 -7.79
N ARG A 3 18.61 -7.68 -6.90
CA ARG A 3 18.02 -6.46 -6.36
C ARG A 3 18.51 -5.28 -7.17
N TYR A 4 17.59 -4.52 -7.74
CA TYR A 4 17.91 -3.25 -8.37
C TYR A 4 17.85 -2.15 -7.30
N ALA A 5 18.75 -1.18 -7.39
CA ALA A 5 18.70 -0.03 -6.51
C ALA A 5 17.43 0.79 -6.77
N ALA A 6 16.86 1.35 -5.71
CA ALA A 6 15.67 2.21 -5.79
C ALA A 6 16.12 3.65 -6.08
N TYR A 7 16.25 4.01 -7.35
CA TYR A 7 16.75 5.30 -7.80
C TYR A 7 15.66 6.21 -8.36
N ASP A 8 16.04 7.48 -8.53
CA ASP A 8 15.21 8.47 -9.22
C ASP A 8 14.98 8.07 -10.69
N PRO A 9 13.81 8.38 -11.27
CA PRO A 9 13.44 8.01 -12.64
C PRO A 9 14.47 8.28 -13.74
N PRO A 10 15.28 9.39 -13.69
CA PRO A 10 16.29 9.64 -14.72
C PRO A 10 17.29 8.50 -14.94
N GLU A 11 17.53 7.69 -13.93
CA GLU A 11 18.48 6.58 -14.00
C GLU A 11 17.93 5.36 -14.78
N TYR A 12 16.62 5.36 -15.05
CA TYR A 12 15.94 4.30 -15.77
C TYR A 12 15.62 4.64 -17.24
N VAL A 13 16.05 5.78 -17.74
CA VAL A 13 15.75 6.22 -19.13
C VAL A 13 16.27 5.21 -20.16
N SER A 14 17.34 4.49 -19.84
CA SER A 14 17.91 3.44 -20.69
C SER A 14 17.64 2.02 -20.18
N TRP A 15 16.70 1.85 -19.22
CA TRP A 15 16.42 0.55 -18.65
C TRP A 15 15.75 -0.38 -19.68
N ASN A 16 16.31 -1.57 -19.82
CA ASN A 16 15.73 -2.65 -20.60
C ASN A 16 15.34 -3.80 -19.67
N PRO A 17 14.23 -4.49 -19.94
CA PRO A 17 13.85 -5.66 -19.19
C PRO A 17 14.96 -6.72 -19.23
N ASP A 18 15.32 -7.25 -18.05
CA ASP A 18 16.22 -8.41 -17.97
C ASP A 18 15.46 -9.66 -18.43
N ALA A 19 15.93 -10.29 -19.50
CA ALA A 19 15.28 -11.48 -20.06
C ALA A 19 15.19 -12.63 -19.05
N GLY A 20 16.17 -12.75 -18.15
CA GLY A 20 16.14 -13.77 -17.09
C GLY A 20 15.03 -13.51 -16.07
N LEU A 21 14.77 -12.23 -15.73
CA LEU A 21 13.64 -11.88 -14.84
C LEU A 21 12.29 -12.11 -15.51
N ILE A 22 12.17 -11.85 -16.80
CA ILE A 22 10.94 -12.13 -17.58
C ILE A 22 10.67 -13.64 -17.58
N GLN A 23 11.70 -14.45 -17.82
CA GLN A 23 11.56 -15.91 -17.80
C GLN A 23 11.21 -16.42 -16.39
N GLU A 24 11.90 -15.93 -15.35
CA GLU A 24 11.58 -16.28 -13.96
C GLU A 24 10.11 -15.96 -13.62
N PHE A 25 9.61 -14.81 -14.08
CA PHE A 25 8.20 -14.44 -13.88
C PHE A 25 7.27 -15.42 -14.62
N ALA A 26 7.56 -15.74 -15.86
CA ALA A 26 6.76 -16.68 -16.66
C ALA A 26 6.69 -18.07 -16.01
N ASP A 27 7.84 -18.57 -15.54
CA ASP A 27 7.93 -19.86 -14.85
C ASP A 27 7.12 -19.87 -13.55
N LYS A 28 7.22 -18.82 -12.76
CA LYS A 28 6.43 -18.66 -11.50
C LYS A 28 4.94 -18.50 -11.76
N MET A 29 4.57 -17.82 -12.82
CA MET A 29 3.17 -17.67 -13.23
C MET A 29 2.59 -19.05 -13.61
N GLY A 30 3.28 -19.80 -14.47
CA GLY A 30 2.85 -21.11 -14.92
C GLY A 30 2.84 -22.20 -13.83
N ALA A 31 3.61 -22.03 -12.77
CA ALA A 31 3.63 -22.96 -11.63
C ALA A 31 2.34 -22.95 -10.79
N CYS A 32 1.47 -21.95 -10.96
CA CYS A 32 0.20 -21.82 -10.25
C CYS A 32 -0.94 -21.50 -11.23
N PRO A 33 -1.72 -22.49 -11.67
CA PRO A 33 -2.77 -22.30 -12.68
C PRO A 33 -3.83 -21.27 -12.29
N GLU A 34 -4.15 -21.16 -11.00
CA GLU A 34 -5.10 -20.16 -10.52
C GLU A 34 -4.55 -18.74 -10.69
N ARG A 35 -3.30 -18.53 -10.30
CA ARG A 35 -2.60 -17.25 -10.50
C ARG A 35 -2.51 -16.88 -11.98
N GLU A 36 -2.14 -17.83 -12.82
CA GLU A 36 -2.06 -17.60 -14.25
C GLU A 36 -3.42 -17.18 -14.83
N ARG A 37 -4.48 -17.84 -14.43
CA ARG A 37 -5.85 -17.50 -14.84
C ARG A 37 -6.22 -16.07 -14.43
N GLU A 38 -5.99 -15.69 -13.19
CA GLU A 38 -6.29 -14.34 -12.69
C GLU A 38 -5.47 -13.25 -13.42
N ILE A 39 -4.18 -13.51 -13.64
CA ILE A 39 -3.32 -12.56 -14.38
C ILE A 39 -3.80 -12.42 -15.84
N ARG A 40 -4.15 -13.54 -16.50
CA ARG A 40 -4.64 -13.51 -17.88
C ARG A 40 -6.05 -12.92 -18.01
N ALA A 41 -6.82 -12.91 -16.94
CA ALA A 41 -8.16 -12.30 -16.90
C ALA A 41 -8.09 -10.76 -16.81
N LEU A 42 -6.94 -10.18 -16.43
CA LEU A 42 -6.79 -8.73 -16.39
C LEU A 42 -6.88 -8.13 -17.80
N SER A 43 -7.77 -7.16 -17.94
CA SER A 43 -7.89 -6.40 -19.18
C SER A 43 -6.67 -5.50 -19.41
N SER A 44 -6.47 -5.03 -20.64
CA SER A 44 -5.43 -4.03 -20.94
C SER A 44 -5.61 -2.75 -20.11
N ILE A 45 -6.84 -2.36 -19.81
CA ILE A 45 -7.14 -1.22 -18.92
C ILE A 45 -6.72 -1.55 -17.49
N GLY A 46 -7.01 -2.75 -16.98
CA GLY A 46 -6.57 -3.18 -15.66
C GLY A 46 -5.04 -3.17 -15.50
N HIS A 47 -4.31 -3.64 -16.51
CA HIS A 47 -2.84 -3.54 -16.52
C HIS A 47 -2.34 -2.10 -16.49
N LEU A 48 -2.97 -1.18 -17.27
CA LEU A 48 -2.61 0.23 -17.27
C LEU A 48 -2.92 0.89 -15.93
N ASP A 49 -4.01 0.54 -15.29
CA ASP A 49 -4.37 1.10 -13.98
C ASP A 49 -3.42 0.62 -12.88
N LEU A 50 -3.03 -0.66 -12.88
CA LEU A 50 -1.96 -1.17 -12.01
C LEU A 50 -0.66 -0.41 -12.25
N TYR A 51 -0.25 -0.26 -13.50
CA TYR A 51 0.98 0.48 -13.83
C TYR A 51 0.93 1.94 -13.37
N ARG A 52 -0.20 2.62 -13.56
CA ARG A 52 -0.42 3.99 -13.07
C ARG A 52 -0.31 4.06 -11.55
N GLY A 53 -0.92 3.12 -10.83
CA GLY A 53 -0.83 3.03 -9.38
C GLY A 53 0.63 2.88 -8.92
N LEU A 54 1.36 1.94 -9.50
CA LEU A 54 2.78 1.71 -9.23
C LEU A 54 3.62 2.98 -9.47
N LEU A 55 3.42 3.62 -10.63
CA LEU A 55 4.16 4.82 -11.01
C LEU A 55 3.86 5.99 -10.07
N ARG A 56 2.60 6.23 -9.75
CA ARG A 56 2.20 7.32 -8.85
C ARG A 56 2.74 7.09 -7.45
N SER A 57 2.65 5.87 -6.91
CA SER A 57 3.23 5.53 -5.61
C SER A 57 4.73 5.85 -5.58
N ARG A 58 5.48 5.43 -6.61
CA ARG A 58 6.90 5.73 -6.73
C ARG A 58 7.19 7.22 -6.84
N LEU A 59 6.40 7.97 -7.61
CA LEU A 59 6.59 9.42 -7.77
C LEU A 59 6.33 10.20 -6.47
N ILE A 60 5.35 9.78 -5.67
CA ILE A 60 5.12 10.37 -4.34
C ILE A 60 6.37 10.18 -3.47
N ASP A 61 6.90 8.98 -3.41
CA ASP A 61 8.09 8.67 -2.60
C ASP A 61 9.32 9.46 -3.07
N ILE A 62 9.51 9.62 -4.38
CA ILE A 62 10.61 10.42 -4.96
C ILE A 62 10.48 11.89 -4.54
N VAL A 63 9.29 12.46 -4.62
CA VAL A 63 9.05 13.85 -4.19
C VAL A 63 9.39 14.01 -2.71
N LEU A 64 8.90 13.11 -1.86
CA LEU A 64 9.16 13.14 -0.43
C LEU A 64 10.66 12.97 -0.12
N ALA A 65 11.34 12.05 -0.80
CA ALA A 65 12.78 11.87 -0.65
C ALA A 65 13.57 13.13 -1.04
N ARG A 66 13.15 13.81 -2.11
CA ARG A 66 13.74 15.09 -2.52
C ARG A 66 13.51 16.19 -1.49
N TRP A 67 12.30 16.29 -0.95
CA TRP A 67 11.98 17.27 0.09
C TRP A 67 12.82 17.06 1.37
N VAL A 68 13.06 15.81 1.77
CA VAL A 68 13.99 15.50 2.87
C VAL A 68 15.40 15.98 2.53
N LYS A 69 15.92 15.64 1.33
CA LYS A 69 17.27 16.07 0.89
C LYS A 69 17.42 17.60 0.83
N GLN A 70 16.35 18.30 0.49
CA GLN A 70 16.32 19.77 0.40
C GLN A 70 16.05 20.46 1.74
N GLY A 71 15.79 19.70 2.81
CA GLY A 71 15.44 20.25 4.12
C GLY A 71 14.04 20.87 4.21
N VAL A 72 13.18 20.62 3.22
CA VAL A 72 11.78 21.09 3.23
C VAL A 72 10.97 20.38 4.32
N ILE A 73 11.22 19.08 4.51
CA ILE A 73 10.65 18.27 5.59
C ILE A 73 11.76 17.52 6.31
N ALA A 74 11.56 17.26 7.61
CA ALA A 74 12.59 16.63 8.44
C ALA A 74 12.78 15.13 8.11
N LYS A 75 11.70 14.43 7.76
CA LYS A 75 11.70 12.99 7.47
C LYS A 75 10.49 12.60 6.61
N ALA A 76 10.60 11.45 5.93
CA ALA A 76 9.49 10.82 5.26
C ALA A 76 9.57 9.29 5.42
N TRP A 77 8.42 8.64 5.38
CA TRP A 77 8.34 7.18 5.26
C TRP A 77 8.08 6.82 3.81
N LEU A 78 8.92 5.96 3.26
CA LEU A 78 8.92 5.61 1.86
C LEU A 78 8.69 4.11 1.68
N GLY A 79 7.77 3.76 0.80
CA GLY A 79 7.47 2.38 0.41
C GLY A 79 8.22 1.93 -0.84
N THR A 80 9.31 2.61 -1.18
CA THR A 80 10.10 2.31 -2.38
C THR A 80 10.58 0.87 -2.41
N GLY A 81 10.16 0.13 -3.44
CA GLY A 81 10.41 -1.32 -3.60
C GLY A 81 9.27 -2.23 -3.13
N GLU A 82 8.27 -1.67 -2.45
CA GLU A 82 7.07 -2.39 -1.97
C GLU A 82 5.82 -2.03 -2.79
N GLU A 83 5.95 -1.25 -3.88
CA GLU A 83 4.80 -0.75 -4.64
C GLU A 83 3.92 -1.89 -5.16
N ALA A 84 4.53 -2.96 -5.66
CA ALA A 84 3.76 -4.08 -6.22
C ALA A 84 2.92 -4.80 -5.17
N VAL A 85 3.46 -4.97 -3.95
CA VAL A 85 2.74 -5.60 -2.83
C VAL A 85 1.61 -4.70 -2.35
N THR A 86 1.82 -3.38 -2.35
CA THR A 86 0.81 -2.42 -1.90
C THR A 86 -0.27 -2.22 -2.95
N ILE A 87 0.11 -1.81 -4.14
CA ILE A 87 -0.84 -1.44 -5.21
C ILE A 87 -1.59 -2.68 -5.72
N GLY A 88 -0.88 -3.80 -5.92
CA GLY A 88 -1.52 -5.04 -6.37
C GLY A 88 -2.58 -5.56 -5.41
N ALA A 89 -2.31 -5.51 -4.10
CA ALA A 89 -3.27 -5.94 -3.09
C ALA A 89 -4.48 -4.99 -3.03
N VAL A 90 -4.26 -3.67 -3.02
CA VAL A 90 -5.35 -2.68 -2.99
C VAL A 90 -6.18 -2.71 -4.27
N HIS A 91 -5.53 -2.95 -5.42
CA HIS A 91 -6.22 -3.00 -6.72
C HIS A 91 -7.28 -4.12 -6.79
N ALA A 92 -7.09 -5.20 -6.04
CA ALA A 92 -8.02 -6.32 -5.96
C ALA A 92 -9.26 -6.04 -5.09
N LEU A 93 -9.29 -4.93 -4.34
CA LEU A 93 -10.35 -4.58 -3.41
C LEU A 93 -11.48 -3.79 -4.08
N ASP A 94 -12.64 -3.81 -3.44
CA ASP A 94 -13.74 -2.90 -3.73
C ASP A 94 -13.45 -1.51 -3.15
N ARG A 95 -13.06 -0.58 -3.99
CA ARG A 95 -12.62 0.78 -3.62
C ARG A 95 -13.74 1.82 -3.67
N ARG A 96 -14.97 1.45 -3.33
CA ARG A 96 -16.13 2.37 -3.31
C ARG A 96 -16.16 3.28 -2.07
N GLY A 97 -15.03 3.57 -1.47
CA GLY A 97 -14.94 4.42 -0.28
C GLY A 97 -15.48 3.73 0.97
N ALA A 98 -16.26 4.44 1.77
CA ALA A 98 -16.79 3.94 3.03
C ALA A 98 -17.69 2.70 2.90
N ASP A 99 -18.28 2.48 1.73
CA ASP A 99 -19.14 1.34 1.43
C ASP A 99 -18.38 0.15 0.82
N GLY A 100 -17.12 0.34 0.46
CA GLY A 100 -16.21 -0.67 -0.07
C GLY A 100 -15.41 -1.39 1.02
N ASP A 101 -14.34 -2.07 0.58
CA ASP A 101 -13.37 -2.71 1.46
C ASP A 101 -12.54 -1.68 2.23
N PHE A 102 -11.90 -2.14 3.30
CA PHE A 102 -11.06 -1.28 4.13
C PHE A 102 -9.60 -1.73 4.11
N VAL A 103 -8.69 -0.75 4.13
CA VAL A 103 -7.26 -0.99 4.28
C VAL A 103 -6.71 -0.34 5.55
N GLY A 104 -5.80 -1.04 6.21
CA GLY A 104 -4.96 -0.52 7.29
C GLY A 104 -3.50 -0.63 6.87
N PRO A 105 -2.90 0.40 6.25
CA PRO A 105 -1.53 0.33 5.77
C PRO A 105 -0.52 0.43 6.92
N MET A 106 0.65 -0.20 6.75
CA MET A 106 1.80 0.15 7.56
C MET A 106 2.24 1.59 7.23
N ILE A 107 3.02 2.20 8.14
CA ILE A 107 3.57 3.54 7.91
C ILE A 107 4.34 3.59 6.57
N ARG A 108 5.13 2.57 6.26
CA ARG A 108 5.98 2.52 5.08
C ARG A 108 5.20 2.55 3.77
N ASN A 109 4.12 1.77 3.65
CA ASN A 109 3.33 1.69 2.42
C ASN A 109 2.08 2.57 2.43
N SER A 110 1.93 3.42 3.45
CA SER A 110 0.76 4.28 3.65
C SER A 110 0.48 5.20 2.47
N ASN A 111 1.51 5.82 1.90
CA ASN A 111 1.34 6.75 0.77
C ASN A 111 0.70 6.06 -0.44
N GLY A 112 1.23 4.90 -0.83
CA GLY A 112 0.70 4.12 -1.95
C GLY A 112 -0.71 3.60 -1.69
N ALA A 113 -0.96 3.03 -0.51
CA ALA A 113 -2.26 2.49 -0.14
C ALA A 113 -3.34 3.59 -0.08
N ASN A 114 -3.07 4.71 0.58
CA ASN A 114 -3.98 5.85 0.63
C ASN A 114 -4.33 6.35 -0.77
N HIS A 115 -3.30 6.56 -1.61
CA HIS A 115 -3.51 7.05 -2.97
C HIS A 115 -4.36 6.08 -3.80
N GLU A 116 -4.07 4.77 -3.74
CA GLU A 116 -4.79 3.77 -4.53
C GLU A 116 -6.24 3.59 -4.04
N MET A 117 -6.51 3.83 -2.76
CA MET A 117 -7.86 3.87 -2.17
C MET A 117 -8.61 5.18 -2.48
N GLY A 118 -7.99 6.14 -3.16
CA GLY A 118 -8.62 7.39 -3.59
C GLY A 118 -8.40 8.60 -2.70
N VAL A 119 -7.52 8.52 -1.69
CA VAL A 119 -7.10 9.69 -0.92
C VAL A 119 -6.30 10.63 -1.82
N PRO A 120 -6.67 11.92 -1.93
CA PRO A 120 -5.98 12.85 -2.80
C PRO A 120 -4.49 13.01 -2.46
N VAL A 121 -3.61 12.88 -3.46
CA VAL A 121 -2.15 13.03 -3.29
C VAL A 121 -1.78 14.37 -2.66
N VAL A 122 -2.50 15.44 -3.04
CA VAL A 122 -2.26 16.77 -2.46
C VAL A 122 -2.46 16.78 -0.94
N GLY A 123 -3.44 16.04 -0.42
CA GLY A 123 -3.66 15.90 1.02
C GLY A 123 -2.51 15.16 1.71
N LEU A 124 -1.98 14.10 1.09
CA LEU A 124 -0.82 13.38 1.60
C LEU A 124 0.40 14.29 1.69
N LEU A 125 0.70 15.01 0.62
CA LEU A 125 1.85 15.93 0.58
C LEU A 125 1.71 17.09 1.58
N ARG A 126 0.51 17.66 1.73
CA ARG A 126 0.20 18.70 2.72
C ARG A 126 0.40 18.20 4.17
N SER A 127 0.12 16.92 4.43
CA SER A 127 0.36 16.34 5.76
C SER A 127 1.85 16.32 6.10
N TYR A 128 2.72 16.01 5.15
CA TYR A 128 4.16 16.10 5.34
C TYR A 128 4.67 17.54 5.52
N LEU A 129 3.99 18.52 4.93
CA LEU A 129 4.28 19.94 5.10
C LEU A 129 3.65 20.54 6.37
N ALA A 130 2.88 19.75 7.12
CA ALA A 130 2.17 20.15 8.33
C ALA A 130 1.28 21.39 8.12
N THR A 131 0.63 21.51 6.96
CA THR A 131 -0.26 22.64 6.66
C THR A 131 -1.61 22.49 7.36
N GLU A 132 -2.25 23.60 7.70
CA GLU A 132 -3.55 23.64 8.37
C GLU A 132 -4.64 22.95 7.54
N ASP A 133 -4.57 23.06 6.22
CA ASP A 133 -5.51 22.47 5.26
C ASP A 133 -5.19 21.02 4.87
N SER A 134 -4.24 20.37 5.58
CA SER A 134 -3.99 18.94 5.44
C SER A 134 -5.10 18.11 6.12
N PRO A 135 -5.27 16.83 5.77
CA PRO A 135 -6.31 15.97 6.35
C PRO A 135 -6.34 15.93 7.88
N LEU A 136 -5.20 16.10 8.53
CA LEU A 136 -5.05 16.10 9.99
C LEU A 136 -4.72 17.49 10.57
N GLY A 137 -4.91 18.56 9.81
CA GLY A 137 -4.67 19.94 10.27
C GLY A 137 -3.23 20.20 10.74
N GLY A 138 -2.25 19.59 10.07
CA GLY A 138 -0.83 19.74 10.39
C GLY A 138 -0.34 19.04 11.66
N ARG A 139 -1.19 18.25 12.33
CA ARG A 139 -0.88 17.64 13.64
C ARG A 139 -0.16 16.31 13.52
N ASP A 140 -0.38 15.57 12.43
CA ASP A 140 0.19 14.24 12.23
C ASP A 140 0.35 13.94 10.73
N VAL A 141 1.20 12.97 10.43
CA VAL A 141 1.45 12.44 9.08
C VAL A 141 0.92 11.02 8.88
N HIS A 142 0.28 10.42 9.91
CA HIS A 142 -0.36 9.11 9.81
C HIS A 142 -1.74 9.24 9.13
N VAL A 143 -1.72 9.58 7.86
CA VAL A 143 -2.94 9.89 7.10
C VAL A 143 -3.75 8.65 6.85
N GLY A 144 -5.04 8.72 7.17
CA GLY A 144 -6.09 7.83 6.72
C GLY A 144 -7.35 8.62 6.45
N ASP A 145 -8.27 8.07 5.71
CA ASP A 145 -9.60 8.65 5.48
C ASP A 145 -10.63 7.52 5.42
N ILE A 146 -11.43 7.41 6.46
CA ILE A 146 -12.48 6.39 6.55
C ILE A 146 -13.50 6.52 5.40
N ARG A 147 -13.68 7.70 4.85
CA ARG A 147 -14.56 7.91 3.70
C ARG A 147 -14.00 7.27 2.43
N CYS A 148 -12.68 7.09 2.38
CA CYS A 148 -11.98 6.34 1.33
C CYS A 148 -11.72 4.88 1.71
N GLY A 149 -12.21 4.40 2.86
CA GLY A 149 -11.94 3.06 3.35
C GLY A 149 -10.52 2.88 3.89
N VAL A 150 -9.85 3.95 4.35
CA VAL A 150 -8.48 3.88 4.88
C VAL A 150 -8.45 4.16 6.37
N CYS A 151 -8.05 3.15 7.14
CA CYS A 151 -7.70 3.31 8.55
C CYS A 151 -6.30 3.95 8.64
N PRO A 152 -6.09 5.00 9.44
CA PRO A 152 -4.77 5.59 9.62
C PRO A 152 -3.74 4.56 10.11
N PRO A 153 -2.50 4.60 9.63
CA PRO A 153 -1.45 3.74 10.17
C PRO A 153 -1.18 4.04 11.64
N ILE A 154 -0.70 3.04 12.36
CA ILE A 154 -0.39 3.12 13.80
C ILE A 154 1.10 2.87 13.98
N SER A 155 1.77 3.69 14.81
CA SER A 155 3.20 3.54 15.09
C SER A 155 3.55 2.33 15.96
N MET A 156 2.58 1.84 16.75
CA MET A 156 2.75 0.62 17.56
C MET A 156 2.81 -0.59 16.64
N VAL A 157 3.90 -1.34 16.76
CA VAL A 157 4.21 -2.47 15.88
C VAL A 157 3.12 -3.53 15.97
N ALA A 158 2.54 -3.92 14.83
CA ALA A 158 1.47 -4.90 14.65
C ALA A 158 0.08 -4.50 15.18
N ALA A 159 -0.08 -3.45 15.97
CA ALA A 159 -1.37 -3.08 16.56
C ALA A 159 -2.49 -2.84 15.52
N LEU A 160 -2.12 -2.36 14.33
CA LEU A 160 -3.10 -2.14 13.27
C LEU A 160 -3.77 -3.45 12.80
N ALA A 161 -3.09 -4.59 12.89
CA ALA A 161 -3.68 -5.88 12.55
C ALA A 161 -4.88 -6.22 13.45
N THR A 162 -4.76 -5.94 14.76
CA THR A 162 -5.86 -6.12 15.71
C THR A 162 -7.03 -5.16 15.41
N VAL A 163 -6.73 -3.90 15.06
CA VAL A 163 -7.77 -2.94 14.66
C VAL A 163 -8.51 -3.41 13.40
N MET A 164 -7.77 -3.91 12.40
CA MET A 164 -8.36 -4.40 11.16
C MET A 164 -9.19 -5.68 11.36
N ASN A 165 -8.84 -6.52 12.34
CA ASN A 165 -9.72 -7.60 12.79
C ASN A 165 -11.07 -7.10 13.32
N GLY A 166 -11.07 -5.96 14.01
CA GLY A 166 -12.30 -5.30 14.45
C GLY A 166 -13.19 -4.89 13.28
N PHE A 167 -12.62 -4.32 12.20
CA PHE A 167 -13.36 -4.02 10.98
C PHE A 167 -13.91 -5.30 10.32
N ALA A 168 -13.07 -6.33 10.15
CA ALA A 168 -13.48 -7.60 9.58
C ALA A 168 -14.62 -8.25 10.39
N LEU A 169 -14.52 -8.23 11.70
CA LEU A 169 -15.58 -8.74 12.59
C LEU A 169 -16.88 -7.94 12.42
N ALA A 170 -16.79 -6.61 12.34
CA ALA A 170 -17.96 -5.76 12.11
C ALA A 170 -18.65 -6.09 10.78
N PHE A 171 -17.90 -6.30 9.71
CA PHE A 171 -18.44 -6.71 8.41
C PHE A 171 -19.13 -8.09 8.50
N ARG A 172 -18.48 -9.06 9.18
CA ARG A 172 -19.05 -10.39 9.40
C ARG A 172 -20.36 -10.34 10.19
N VAL A 173 -20.40 -9.58 11.29
CA VAL A 173 -21.61 -9.42 12.12
C VAL A 173 -22.75 -8.76 11.35
N ARG A 174 -22.43 -7.78 10.50
CA ARG A 174 -23.40 -7.09 9.65
C ARG A 174 -23.77 -7.89 8.40
N LYS A 175 -23.10 -9.03 8.17
CA LYS A 175 -23.26 -9.86 6.94
C LYS A 175 -22.94 -9.09 5.67
N GLU A 176 -21.99 -8.18 5.72
CA GLU A 176 -21.49 -7.42 4.59
C GLU A 176 -20.36 -8.22 3.92
N PRO A 177 -20.37 -8.44 2.58
CA PRO A 177 -19.32 -9.15 1.86
C PRO A 177 -18.12 -8.22 1.61
N ARG A 178 -17.46 -7.81 2.67
CA ARG A 178 -16.36 -6.82 2.65
C ARG A 178 -15.09 -7.40 3.26
N VAL A 179 -13.95 -6.90 2.82
CA VAL A 179 -12.62 -7.30 3.26
C VAL A 179 -11.97 -6.18 4.07
N ALA A 180 -11.22 -6.56 5.10
CA ALA A 180 -10.31 -5.68 5.82
C ALA A 180 -8.88 -6.17 5.57
N LEU A 181 -8.10 -5.39 4.81
CA LEU A 181 -6.73 -5.71 4.43
C LEU A 181 -5.72 -4.93 5.28
N THR A 182 -4.68 -5.61 5.73
CA THR A 182 -3.52 -4.96 6.36
C THR A 182 -2.22 -5.64 5.96
N TRP A 183 -1.10 -4.99 6.21
CA TRP A 183 0.24 -5.53 6.01
C TRP A 183 0.97 -5.60 7.34
N VAL A 184 1.72 -6.65 7.53
CA VAL A 184 2.53 -6.87 8.74
C VAL A 184 3.97 -7.10 8.29
N GLY A 185 4.91 -6.28 8.79
CA GLY A 185 6.33 -6.43 8.49
C GLY A 185 6.89 -7.70 9.12
N ASP A 186 7.94 -8.26 8.52
CA ASP A 186 8.62 -9.47 8.99
C ASP A 186 9.11 -9.36 10.45
N GLY A 187 9.66 -8.20 10.83
CA GLY A 187 10.02 -7.93 12.22
C GLY A 187 8.82 -7.86 13.17
N ALA A 188 7.68 -7.35 12.67
CA ALA A 188 6.46 -7.24 13.45
C ALA A 188 5.85 -8.61 13.79
N THR A 189 6.08 -9.63 12.99
CA THR A 189 5.61 -11.01 13.28
C THR A 189 6.24 -11.62 14.55
N LYS A 190 7.25 -10.99 15.13
CA LYS A 190 7.83 -11.40 16.42
C LYS A 190 7.14 -10.77 17.63
N ASN A 191 6.18 -9.88 17.41
CA ASN A 191 5.43 -9.23 18.48
C ASN A 191 4.21 -10.09 18.87
N GLY A 192 3.91 -10.15 20.17
CA GLY A 192 2.71 -10.82 20.69
C GLY A 192 1.41 -10.29 20.08
N GLU A 193 1.33 -8.99 19.83
CA GLU A 193 0.19 -8.35 19.15
C GLU A 193 -0.12 -8.98 17.79
N ALA A 194 0.93 -9.30 16.98
CA ALA A 194 0.76 -9.98 15.70
C ALA A 194 0.20 -11.38 15.88
N HIS A 195 0.73 -12.13 16.86
CA HIS A 195 0.26 -13.49 17.14
C HIS A 195 -1.20 -13.51 17.57
N GLU A 196 -1.60 -12.58 18.45
CA GLU A 196 -2.99 -12.45 18.87
C GLU A 196 -3.89 -12.05 17.70
N ALA A 197 -3.45 -11.11 16.85
CA ALA A 197 -4.22 -10.71 15.67
C ALA A 197 -4.43 -11.89 14.71
N PHE A 198 -3.41 -12.69 14.46
CA PHE A 198 -3.52 -13.86 13.58
C PHE A 198 -4.40 -14.94 14.18
N SER A 199 -4.25 -15.20 15.48
CA SER A 199 -5.07 -16.17 16.20
C SER A 199 -6.55 -15.78 16.18
N PHE A 200 -6.83 -14.50 16.42
CA PHE A 200 -8.21 -13.97 16.37
C PHE A 200 -8.80 -14.06 14.96
N ALA A 201 -8.01 -13.71 13.93
CA ALA A 201 -8.48 -13.77 12.53
C ALA A 201 -8.77 -15.21 12.07
N ALA A 202 -8.09 -16.21 12.66
CA ALA A 202 -8.27 -17.62 12.33
C ALA A 202 -9.44 -18.28 13.08
N ALA A 203 -9.93 -17.69 14.17
CA ALA A 203 -11.04 -18.19 14.98
C ALA A 203 -12.41 -17.78 14.41
#